data_0d2c1087f688e12221f08287ae1c6014
#
_entry.id   0d2c1087f688e12221f08287ae1c6014
#
_cell.length_a   1.000
_cell.length_b   1.000
_cell.length_c   1.000
_cell.angle_alpha   90.00
_cell.angle_beta   90.00
_cell.angle_gamma   90.00
#
_symmetry.space_group_name_H-M   'P 1'
#
loop_
_entity.id
_entity.type
_entity.pdbx_description
1 polymer ?
#
loop_
_entity_poly.entity_id
_entity_poly.type
_entity_poly.pdbx_seq_one_letter_code
_entity_poly.pdbx_strand_id
1 'polypeptide(L)'
;ENPGLSHDKIVLYLPTFRDREAYVAEMLKVEFRGLEGYHLIISAHPLFSKIKVEDEFSYSGRFSTYDLMKVADVIITDYSACAFEASVLMKPLYFFVPDYDEYSKERGINVELKEEMPTATFEDAEQLVNSIKSNNYDFDSLYKFKSDYVENTKANNAEILAKFISMLV
;
A
#
# COMPACT_ATOMS: atom_id res chain seq x y z
N GLU A 1 23.92 6.82 -2.62
CA GLU A 1 23.43 6.57 -3.99
C GLU A 1 23.93 5.18 -4.39
N ASN A 2 23.00 4.31 -4.77
CA ASN A 2 23.34 2.99 -5.29
C ASN A 2 23.33 3.09 -6.83
N PRO A 3 24.50 3.06 -7.51
CA PRO A 3 24.59 3.37 -8.95
C PRO A 3 23.80 2.41 -9.87
N GLY A 4 23.38 1.24 -9.33
CA GLY A 4 22.59 0.25 -10.08
C GLY A 4 21.10 0.50 -10.10
N LEU A 5 20.56 1.40 -9.26
CA LEU A 5 19.11 1.66 -9.12
C LEU A 5 18.62 2.88 -9.90
N SER A 6 19.50 3.56 -10.66
CA SER A 6 19.17 4.85 -11.28
C SER A 6 18.15 4.79 -12.43
N HIS A 7 17.69 3.60 -12.83
CA HIS A 7 16.76 3.42 -13.95
C HIS A 7 15.56 2.53 -13.65
N ASP A 8 15.58 1.77 -12.55
CA ASP A 8 14.48 0.87 -12.19
C ASP A 8 13.39 1.62 -11.41
N LYS A 9 12.14 1.32 -11.71
CA LYS A 9 11.00 1.82 -10.94
C LYS A 9 10.98 1.16 -9.56
N ILE A 10 10.86 1.96 -8.52
CA ILE A 10 10.74 1.49 -7.15
C ILE A 10 9.28 1.15 -6.86
N VAL A 11 9.02 -0.11 -6.57
CA VAL A 11 7.72 -0.61 -6.12
C VAL A 11 7.81 -0.88 -4.62
N LEU A 12 7.02 -0.17 -3.84
CA LEU A 12 6.98 -0.29 -2.38
C LEU A 12 5.76 -1.12 -1.95
N TYR A 13 5.99 -2.23 -1.24
CA TYR A 13 4.92 -2.99 -0.61
C TYR A 13 4.87 -2.75 0.89
N LEU A 14 3.68 -2.39 1.38
CA LEU A 14 3.36 -2.06 2.77
C LEU A 14 2.28 -3.02 3.31
N PRO A 15 2.65 -4.22 3.76
CA PRO A 15 1.68 -5.19 4.25
C PRO A 15 1.08 -4.80 5.60
N THR A 16 -0.19 -5.17 5.82
CA THR A 16 -0.83 -5.16 7.13
C THR A 16 -0.27 -6.28 7.99
N PHE A 17 -0.09 -6.02 9.27
CA PHE A 17 0.25 -7.01 10.27
C PHE A 17 -0.81 -8.11 10.38
N ARG A 18 -0.45 -9.35 9.99
CA ARG A 18 -1.31 -10.54 10.04
C ARG A 18 -0.50 -11.84 10.03
N ASP A 19 -1.14 -12.95 10.40
CA ASP A 19 -0.44 -14.23 10.52
C ASP A 19 0.11 -14.78 9.19
N ARG A 20 -0.50 -14.37 8.06
CA ARG A 20 -0.11 -14.78 6.70
C ARG A 20 0.76 -13.77 5.94
N GLU A 21 1.21 -12.70 6.58
CA GLU A 21 1.97 -11.63 5.92
C GLU A 21 3.17 -12.16 5.14
N ALA A 22 3.94 -13.08 5.73
CA ALA A 22 5.10 -13.68 5.08
C ALA A 22 4.73 -14.45 3.80
N TYR A 23 3.62 -15.17 3.81
CA TYR A 23 3.14 -15.92 2.65
C TYR A 23 2.69 -14.96 1.53
N VAL A 24 1.92 -13.93 1.87
CA VAL A 24 1.47 -12.92 0.90
C VAL A 24 2.65 -12.15 0.31
N ALA A 25 3.64 -11.80 1.14
CA ALA A 25 4.85 -11.15 0.67
C ALA A 25 5.64 -12.06 -0.30
N GLU A 26 5.71 -13.38 -0.03
CA GLU A 26 6.41 -14.33 -0.89
C GLU A 26 5.75 -14.45 -2.28
N MET A 27 4.43 -14.36 -2.38
CA MET A 27 3.74 -14.34 -3.67
C MET A 27 4.23 -13.17 -4.54
N LEU A 28 4.36 -11.96 -3.97
CA LEU A 28 4.88 -10.81 -4.72
C LEU A 28 6.37 -10.98 -5.07
N LYS A 29 7.19 -11.51 -4.15
CA LYS A 29 8.61 -11.73 -4.42
C LYS A 29 8.86 -12.65 -5.60
N VAL A 30 8.04 -13.70 -5.75
CA VAL A 30 8.13 -14.62 -6.90
C VAL A 30 7.97 -13.87 -8.21
N GLU A 31 6.98 -12.98 -8.31
CA GLU A 31 6.69 -12.21 -9.51
C GLU A 31 7.72 -11.11 -9.82
N PHE A 32 8.32 -10.54 -8.78
CA PHE A 32 9.33 -9.48 -8.95
C PHE A 32 10.76 -10.01 -9.08
N ARG A 33 11.01 -11.30 -8.80
CA ARG A 33 12.35 -11.87 -8.89
C ARG A 33 12.85 -11.91 -10.34
N GLY A 34 13.89 -11.12 -10.62
CA GLY A 34 14.46 -10.98 -11.97
C GLY A 34 13.61 -10.14 -12.92
N LEU A 35 12.61 -9.40 -12.43
CA LEU A 35 11.81 -8.50 -13.26
C LEU A 35 12.62 -7.25 -13.60
N GLU A 36 13.07 -7.16 -14.86
CA GLU A 36 13.86 -6.03 -15.33
C GLU A 36 13.07 -4.72 -15.28
N GLY A 37 13.74 -3.65 -14.86
CA GLY A 37 13.18 -2.30 -14.80
C GLY A 37 12.32 -2.02 -13.57
N TYR A 38 12.25 -2.98 -12.60
CA TYR A 38 11.48 -2.83 -11.36
C TYR A 38 12.28 -3.34 -10.16
N HIS A 39 12.22 -2.61 -9.07
CA HIS A 39 12.81 -3.00 -7.80
C HIS A 39 11.75 -3.02 -6.70
N LEU A 40 11.41 -4.21 -6.20
CA LEU A 40 10.46 -4.37 -5.09
C LEU A 40 11.16 -4.10 -3.76
N ILE A 41 10.55 -3.25 -2.94
CA ILE A 41 10.95 -3.00 -1.55
C ILE A 41 9.76 -3.37 -0.65
N ILE A 42 9.98 -4.24 0.31
CA ILE A 42 8.97 -4.63 1.30
C ILE A 42 9.33 -3.98 2.63
N SER A 43 8.46 -3.09 3.11
CA SER A 43 8.57 -2.47 4.42
C SER A 43 7.53 -3.07 5.36
N ALA A 44 7.92 -4.13 6.08
CA ALA A 44 7.07 -4.84 7.02
C ALA A 44 6.76 -3.97 8.25
N HIS A 45 5.62 -4.26 8.90
CA HIS A 45 5.22 -3.55 10.12
C HIS A 45 6.25 -3.77 11.24
N PRO A 46 6.61 -2.73 12.04
CA PRO A 46 7.64 -2.84 13.10
C PRO A 46 7.39 -3.93 14.15
N LEU A 47 6.14 -4.35 14.36
CA LEU A 47 5.81 -5.46 15.26
C LEU A 47 6.16 -6.85 14.68
N PHE A 48 6.56 -6.92 13.40
CA PHE A 48 6.92 -8.15 12.73
C PHE A 48 8.42 -8.49 12.86
N SER A 49 8.90 -8.66 14.07
CA SER A 49 10.27 -9.14 14.31
C SER A 49 10.52 -10.60 13.89
N LYS A 50 9.49 -11.32 13.43
CA LYS A 50 9.56 -12.73 13.04
C LYS A 50 9.87 -12.96 11.57
N ILE A 51 9.62 -11.98 10.70
CA ILE A 51 10.13 -12.03 9.34
C ILE A 51 11.56 -11.52 9.37
N LYS A 52 12.49 -12.41 9.74
CA LYS A 52 13.89 -12.24 9.34
C LYS A 52 13.95 -12.47 7.84
N VAL A 53 13.47 -11.53 7.09
CA VAL A 53 13.69 -11.51 5.66
C VAL A 53 14.93 -10.66 5.44
N GLU A 54 16.08 -11.25 5.70
CA GLU A 54 17.35 -10.79 5.15
C GLU A 54 17.39 -11.25 3.69
N ASP A 55 16.54 -10.69 2.87
CA ASP A 55 16.60 -10.89 1.42
C ASP A 55 16.69 -9.54 0.70
N GLU A 56 16.94 -9.61 -0.59
CA GLU A 56 17.07 -8.44 -1.47
C GLU A 56 15.86 -7.51 -1.51
N PHE A 57 14.68 -7.98 -1.08
CA PHE A 57 13.41 -7.24 -1.10
C PHE A 57 13.10 -6.51 0.20
N SER A 58 13.76 -6.90 1.30
CA SER A 58 13.41 -6.39 2.62
C SER A 58 14.14 -5.11 2.95
N TYR A 59 13.38 -4.12 3.40
CA TYR A 59 13.95 -2.87 3.85
C TYR A 59 14.21 -2.91 5.37
N SER A 60 15.47 -2.77 5.74
CA SER A 60 15.93 -2.69 7.14
C SER A 60 16.64 -1.37 7.47
N GLY A 61 16.43 -0.35 6.63
CA GLY A 61 17.12 0.93 6.75
C GLY A 61 16.48 1.88 7.76
N ARG A 62 17.09 3.08 7.85
CA ARG A 62 16.70 4.15 8.80
C ARG A 62 15.58 5.07 8.33
N PHE A 63 15.12 4.95 7.08
CA PHE A 63 14.05 5.79 6.55
C PHE A 63 12.69 5.29 7.05
N SER A 64 11.81 6.23 7.33
CA SER A 64 10.43 5.91 7.71
C SER A 64 9.62 5.39 6.51
N THR A 65 8.49 4.73 6.79
CA THR A 65 7.52 4.34 5.74
C THR A 65 7.11 5.53 4.86
N TYR A 66 6.94 6.71 5.46
CA TYR A 66 6.60 7.93 4.71
C TYR A 66 7.73 8.41 3.78
N ASP A 67 8.98 8.23 4.18
CA ASP A 67 10.12 8.55 3.31
C ASP A 67 10.19 7.59 2.13
N LEU A 68 9.93 6.30 2.37
CA LEU A 68 9.86 5.29 1.32
C LEU A 68 8.70 5.56 0.34
N MET A 69 7.50 5.90 0.84
CA MET A 69 6.36 6.28 0.00
C MET A 69 6.69 7.45 -0.93
N LYS A 70 7.47 8.44 -0.47
CA LYS A 70 7.84 9.61 -1.29
C LYS A 70 8.76 9.25 -2.44
N VAL A 71 9.64 8.27 -2.27
CA VAL A 71 10.60 7.86 -3.31
C VAL A 71 10.08 6.74 -4.20
N ALA A 72 9.09 5.98 -3.77
CA ALA A 72 8.46 4.94 -4.57
C ALA A 72 7.78 5.52 -5.82
N ASP A 73 7.84 4.78 -6.93
CA ASP A 73 7.10 5.07 -8.16
C ASP A 73 5.71 4.43 -8.15
N VAL A 74 5.59 3.28 -7.46
CA VAL A 74 4.36 2.51 -7.29
C VAL A 74 4.26 2.09 -5.83
N ILE A 75 3.08 2.16 -5.25
CA ILE A 75 2.80 1.69 -3.89
C ILE A 75 1.81 0.53 -3.96
N ILE A 76 2.13 -0.56 -3.28
CA ILE A 76 1.23 -1.70 -3.06
C ILE A 76 0.95 -1.74 -1.55
N THR A 77 -0.30 -1.93 -1.17
CA THR A 77 -0.70 -2.19 0.20
C THR A 77 -1.84 -3.22 0.22
N ASP A 78 -2.53 -3.35 1.32
CA ASP A 78 -3.67 -4.23 1.48
C ASP A 78 -4.76 -3.57 2.33
N TYR A 79 -5.10 -4.08 3.50
CA TYR A 79 -6.12 -3.54 4.41
C TYR A 79 -5.59 -2.44 5.34
N SER A 80 -4.37 -1.98 5.09
CA SER A 80 -3.65 -1.02 5.93
C SER A 80 -4.20 0.41 5.81
N ALA A 81 -4.28 1.11 6.92
CA ALA A 81 -4.56 2.55 6.95
C ALA A 81 -3.52 3.38 6.14
N CYS A 82 -2.33 2.84 5.88
CA CYS A 82 -1.33 3.46 4.99
C CYS A 82 -1.88 3.79 3.59
N ALA A 83 -2.96 3.12 3.16
CA ALA A 83 -3.64 3.42 1.89
C ALA A 83 -4.11 4.88 1.82
N PHE A 84 -4.61 5.41 2.93
CA PHE A 84 -5.10 6.79 2.99
C PHE A 84 -3.94 7.78 2.86
N GLU A 85 -2.83 7.57 3.57
CA GLU A 85 -1.65 8.43 3.45
C GLU A 85 -1.01 8.31 2.06
N ALA A 86 -0.93 7.10 1.51
CA ALA A 86 -0.40 6.86 0.17
C ALA A 86 -1.22 7.55 -0.92
N SER A 87 -2.56 7.60 -0.78
CA SER A 87 -3.44 8.24 -1.75
C SER A 87 -3.17 9.76 -1.90
N VAL A 88 -2.68 10.41 -0.83
CA VAL A 88 -2.33 11.83 -0.85
C VAL A 88 -1.20 12.13 -1.85
N LEU A 89 -0.31 11.16 -2.05
CA LEU A 89 0.83 11.33 -2.95
C LEU A 89 0.44 11.27 -4.44
N MET A 90 -0.78 10.84 -4.76
CA MET A 90 -1.27 10.69 -6.13
C MET A 90 -0.33 9.88 -7.03
N LYS A 91 0.28 8.84 -6.46
CA LYS A 91 1.08 7.83 -7.17
C LYS A 91 0.23 6.59 -7.41
N PRO A 92 0.54 5.74 -8.41
CA PRO A 92 -0.13 4.46 -8.58
C PRO A 92 -0.16 3.68 -7.25
N LEU A 93 -1.35 3.46 -6.73
CA LEU A 93 -1.64 2.78 -5.47
C LEU A 93 -2.46 1.53 -5.76
N TYR A 94 -1.87 0.36 -5.51
CA TYR A 94 -2.51 -0.93 -5.73
C TYR A 94 -2.80 -1.62 -4.40
N PHE A 95 -3.84 -2.47 -4.42
CA PHE A 95 -4.23 -3.29 -3.28
C PHE A 95 -4.03 -4.76 -3.63
N PHE A 96 -3.18 -5.44 -2.86
CA PHE A 96 -2.95 -6.87 -3.01
C PHE A 96 -3.60 -7.64 -1.87
N VAL A 97 -4.69 -8.32 -2.18
CA VAL A 97 -5.62 -8.90 -1.19
C VAL A 97 -5.95 -10.37 -1.49
N PRO A 98 -4.93 -11.27 -1.59
CA PRO A 98 -5.15 -12.67 -1.98
C PRO A 98 -5.95 -13.48 -0.97
N ASP A 99 -6.12 -12.97 0.23
CA ASP A 99 -6.86 -13.56 1.36
C ASP A 99 -8.12 -12.76 1.73
N TYR A 100 -8.70 -12.04 0.76
CA TYR A 100 -9.80 -11.08 0.98
C TYR A 100 -10.98 -11.66 1.77
N ASP A 101 -11.48 -12.82 1.35
CA ASP A 101 -12.64 -13.45 1.99
C ASP A 101 -12.36 -13.91 3.41
N GLU A 102 -11.14 -14.39 3.67
CA GLU A 102 -10.72 -14.86 4.98
C GLU A 102 -10.50 -13.67 5.93
N TYR A 103 -9.76 -12.67 5.47
CA TYR A 103 -9.50 -11.45 6.25
C TYR A 103 -10.81 -10.72 6.60
N SER A 104 -11.74 -10.61 5.64
CA SER A 104 -13.04 -9.99 5.85
C SER A 104 -13.84 -10.67 6.95
N LYS A 105 -13.83 -12.01 6.99
CA LYS A 105 -14.54 -12.79 8.01
C LYS A 105 -13.92 -12.71 9.39
N GLU A 106 -12.60 -12.69 9.46
CA GLU A 106 -11.86 -12.74 10.73
C GLU A 106 -11.71 -11.37 11.39
N ARG A 107 -11.47 -10.32 10.62
CA ARG A 107 -11.12 -8.98 11.13
C ARG A 107 -12.09 -7.88 10.70
N GLY A 108 -12.88 -8.14 9.68
CA GLY A 108 -13.72 -7.13 9.04
C GLY A 108 -12.93 -6.22 8.11
N ILE A 109 -13.64 -5.55 7.22
CA ILE A 109 -13.10 -4.59 6.25
C ILE A 109 -13.83 -3.26 6.44
N ASN A 110 -13.08 -2.17 6.56
CA ASN A 110 -13.64 -0.83 6.74
C ASN A 110 -13.96 -0.16 5.40
N VAL A 111 -13.30 -0.57 4.32
CA VAL A 111 -13.45 -0.04 2.97
C VAL A 111 -13.53 -1.20 2.00
N GLU A 112 -14.59 -1.25 1.22
CA GLU A 112 -14.79 -2.26 0.19
C GLU A 112 -13.89 -1.99 -1.02
N LEU A 113 -12.61 -2.40 -0.90
CA LEU A 113 -11.56 -2.10 -1.87
C LEU A 113 -11.92 -2.53 -3.30
N LYS A 114 -12.61 -3.65 -3.45
CA LYS A 114 -13.05 -4.17 -4.76
C LYS A 114 -14.13 -3.27 -5.41
N GLU A 115 -14.85 -2.50 -4.63
CA GLU A 115 -15.87 -1.55 -5.11
C GLU A 115 -15.29 -0.15 -5.30
N GLU A 116 -14.45 0.30 -4.36
CA GLU A 116 -13.88 1.64 -4.38
C GLU A 116 -12.70 1.79 -5.34
N MET A 117 -11.89 0.73 -5.50
CA MET A 117 -10.69 0.72 -6.33
C MET A 117 -10.62 -0.55 -7.21
N PRO A 118 -11.67 -0.83 -8.03
CA PRO A 118 -11.81 -2.11 -8.74
C PRO A 118 -10.67 -2.38 -9.74
N THR A 119 -10.13 -1.35 -10.36
CA THR A 119 -9.03 -1.45 -11.34
C THR A 119 -7.65 -1.56 -10.71
N ALA A 120 -7.57 -1.35 -9.39
CA ALA A 120 -6.32 -1.36 -8.63
C ALA A 120 -6.29 -2.42 -7.51
N THR A 121 -7.34 -3.25 -7.37
CA THR A 121 -7.45 -4.30 -6.34
C THR A 121 -7.31 -5.67 -6.97
N PHE A 122 -6.33 -6.45 -6.49
CA PHE A 122 -5.95 -7.74 -7.05
C PHE A 122 -5.81 -8.81 -5.97
N GLU A 123 -6.29 -10.02 -6.26
CA GLU A 123 -6.07 -11.23 -5.45
C GLU A 123 -4.93 -12.09 -6.01
N ASP A 124 -4.57 -11.88 -7.26
CA ASP A 124 -3.53 -12.61 -7.99
C ASP A 124 -2.30 -11.73 -8.24
N ALA A 125 -1.12 -12.22 -7.87
CA ALA A 125 0.12 -11.46 -7.95
C ALA A 125 0.57 -11.21 -9.40
N GLU A 126 0.38 -12.19 -10.30
CA GLU A 126 0.74 -12.05 -11.73
C GLU A 126 -0.13 -10.96 -12.40
N GLN A 127 -1.44 -10.95 -12.11
CA GLN A 127 -2.34 -9.92 -12.65
C GLN A 127 -1.98 -8.53 -12.14
N LEU A 128 -1.63 -8.40 -10.86
CA LEU A 128 -1.15 -7.16 -10.28
C LEU A 128 0.10 -6.66 -10.99
N VAL A 129 1.12 -7.53 -11.15
CA VAL A 129 2.38 -7.15 -11.79
C VAL A 129 2.16 -6.80 -13.26
N ASN A 130 1.29 -7.51 -13.97
CA ASN A 130 0.93 -7.18 -15.35
C ASN A 130 0.22 -5.82 -15.44
N SER A 131 -0.64 -5.47 -14.49
CA SER A 131 -1.25 -4.14 -14.40
C SER A 131 -0.20 -3.05 -14.18
N ILE A 132 0.76 -3.26 -13.27
CA ILE A 132 1.87 -2.32 -13.03
C ILE A 132 2.70 -2.12 -14.31
N LYS A 133 3.02 -3.19 -15.01
CA LYS A 133 3.80 -3.17 -16.27
C LYS A 133 3.07 -2.44 -17.41
N SER A 134 1.75 -2.53 -17.45
CA SER A 134 0.94 -1.84 -18.47
C SER A 134 1.11 -0.33 -18.44
N ASN A 135 1.53 0.21 -17.30
CA ASN A 135 1.67 1.65 -17.05
C ASN A 135 0.38 2.46 -17.34
N ASN A 136 -0.76 1.77 -17.27
CA ASN A 136 -2.09 2.36 -17.48
C ASN A 136 -2.86 2.32 -16.16
N TYR A 137 -2.66 3.33 -15.32
CA TYR A 137 -3.27 3.45 -14.01
C TYR A 137 -4.47 4.40 -14.02
N ASP A 138 -5.55 4.03 -13.35
CA ASP A 138 -6.76 4.82 -13.20
C ASP A 138 -6.60 5.86 -12.06
N PHE A 139 -6.11 7.04 -12.42
CA PHE A 139 -5.95 8.15 -11.48
C PHE A 139 -7.28 8.79 -11.07
N ASP A 140 -8.35 8.64 -11.85
CA ASP A 140 -9.66 9.19 -11.51
C ASP A 140 -10.26 8.43 -10.32
N SER A 141 -10.16 7.10 -10.30
CA SER A 141 -10.53 6.28 -9.14
C SER A 141 -9.68 6.62 -7.92
N LEU A 142 -8.38 6.82 -8.07
CA LEU A 142 -7.52 7.23 -6.96
C LEU A 142 -7.89 8.62 -6.41
N TYR A 143 -8.17 9.56 -7.29
CA TYR A 143 -8.61 10.89 -6.88
C TYR A 143 -9.94 10.83 -6.11
N LYS A 144 -10.90 10.02 -6.59
CA LYS A 144 -12.17 9.80 -5.90
C LYS A 144 -11.93 9.19 -4.51
N PHE A 145 -11.13 8.13 -4.42
CA PHE A 145 -10.77 7.47 -3.16
C PHE A 145 -10.16 8.47 -2.16
N LYS A 146 -9.17 9.26 -2.60
CA LYS A 146 -8.55 10.30 -1.78
C LYS A 146 -9.59 11.33 -1.32
N SER A 147 -10.46 11.82 -2.21
CA SER A 147 -11.48 12.82 -1.91
C SER A 147 -12.50 12.32 -0.87
N ASP A 148 -12.94 11.06 -1.02
CA ASP A 148 -13.97 10.49 -0.16
C ASP A 148 -13.44 10.16 1.25
N TYR A 149 -12.17 9.74 1.37
CA TYR A 149 -11.64 9.23 2.63
C TYR A 149 -10.61 10.13 3.32
N VAL A 150 -9.97 11.03 2.60
CA VAL A 150 -8.84 11.83 3.15
C VAL A 150 -9.07 13.33 3.05
N GLU A 151 -9.64 13.81 1.95
CA GLU A 151 -9.82 15.25 1.76
C GLU A 151 -10.88 15.82 2.67
N ASN A 152 -10.44 16.69 3.58
CA ASN A 152 -11.34 17.57 4.28
C ASN A 152 -11.17 19.00 3.76
N THR A 153 -12.13 19.45 2.99
CA THR A 153 -12.18 20.81 2.42
C THR A 153 -12.38 21.90 3.48
N LYS A 154 -12.67 21.53 4.74
CA LYS A 154 -12.86 22.44 5.86
C LYS A 154 -11.57 22.49 6.68
N ALA A 155 -10.83 23.55 6.56
CA ALA A 155 -9.47 23.74 7.05
C ALA A 155 -9.28 23.71 8.60
N ASN A 156 -10.20 23.14 9.39
CA ASN A 156 -10.08 23.16 10.87
C ASN A 156 -10.64 21.90 11.54
N ASN A 157 -10.07 20.73 11.22
CA ASN A 157 -10.51 19.45 11.75
C ASN A 157 -10.44 19.37 13.28
N ALA A 158 -9.41 19.97 13.88
CA ALA A 158 -9.26 19.99 15.34
C ALA A 158 -10.39 20.75 16.02
N GLU A 159 -10.80 21.90 15.47
CA GLU A 159 -11.91 22.69 16.00
C GLU A 159 -13.27 21.98 15.81
N ILE A 160 -13.48 21.36 14.64
CA ILE A 160 -14.68 20.59 14.37
C ILE A 160 -14.79 19.42 15.34
N LEU A 161 -13.71 18.68 15.55
CA LEU A 161 -13.67 17.56 16.48
C LEU A 161 -13.88 18.03 17.92
N ALA A 162 -13.25 19.14 18.35
CA ALA A 162 -13.44 19.70 19.68
C ALA A 162 -14.89 20.14 19.92
N LYS A 163 -15.52 20.76 18.92
CA LYS A 163 -16.95 21.11 18.99
C LYS A 163 -17.84 19.87 19.08
N PHE A 164 -17.57 18.84 18.28
CA PHE A 164 -18.32 17.60 18.33
C PHE A 164 -18.22 16.93 19.70
N ILE A 165 -17.02 16.82 20.26
CA ILE A 165 -16.80 16.25 21.60
C ILE A 165 -17.57 17.05 22.67
N SER A 166 -17.52 18.41 22.60
CA SER A 166 -18.23 19.26 23.57
C SER A 166 -19.75 19.17 23.50
N MET A 167 -20.31 18.63 22.41
CA MET A 167 -21.75 18.38 22.28
C MET A 167 -22.18 17.03 22.85
N LEU A 168 -21.22 16.14 23.15
CA LEU A 168 -21.47 14.80 23.70
C LEU A 168 -21.37 14.77 25.24
N VAL A 169 -20.89 15.82 25.84
CA VAL A 169 -20.71 16.02 27.30
C VAL A 169 -21.74 17.02 27.83
#